data_8a72aaa7002a6f5b294d3631676ecf52
#
_entry.id   8a72aaa7002a6f5b294d3631676ecf52
#
_cell.length_a   1.000
_cell.length_b   1.000
_cell.length_c   1.000
_cell.angle_alpha   90.00
_cell.angle_beta   90.00
_cell.angle_gamma   90.00
#
_symmetry.space_group_name_H-M   'P 1'
#
loop_
_entity.id
_entity.type
_entity.pdbx_description
1 polymer ?
#
loop_
_entity_poly.entity_id
_entity_poly.type
_entity_poly.pdbx_seq_one_letter_code
_entity_poly.pdbx_strand_id
1 'polypeptide(L)'
;VPPSVARALQYFRGLSREEKMQALVQYSKKLEAVPERFRNLDRADFAIPECQTQVDLYPDVRPDGTLHFYAAVDARRSPTIAAFLAILLGAVNDQPPATALGIPGDFARQMMDSIGLGAREAGLNAMLARVKRYAAQAAASAPTGSAPTGSAPPGGAPGQRAHS
;
A
#
# COMPACT_ATOMS: atom_id res chain seq x y z
N VAL A 1 13.19 1.21 5.23
CA VAL A 1 12.63 1.51 3.91
C VAL A 1 12.70 0.24 3.06
N PRO A 2 11.58 -0.19 2.46
CA PRO A 2 11.62 -1.36 1.60
C PRO A 2 12.64 -1.19 0.47
N PRO A 3 13.43 -2.21 0.17
CA PRO A 3 14.48 -2.09 -0.85
C PRO A 3 13.96 -1.68 -2.23
N SER A 4 12.77 -2.12 -2.60
CA SER A 4 12.20 -1.76 -3.90
C SER A 4 11.89 -0.27 -3.99
N VAL A 5 11.46 0.33 -2.88
CA VAL A 5 11.21 1.77 -2.81
C VAL A 5 12.53 2.53 -2.96
N ALA A 6 13.54 2.11 -2.24
CA ALA A 6 14.86 2.76 -2.31
C ALA A 6 15.43 2.70 -3.73
N ARG A 7 15.29 1.53 -4.39
CA ARG A 7 15.77 1.37 -5.76
C ARG A 7 15.02 2.28 -6.73
N ALA A 8 13.71 2.39 -6.57
CA ALA A 8 12.91 3.24 -7.45
C ALA A 8 13.32 4.71 -7.30
N LEU A 9 13.48 5.17 -6.07
CA LEU A 9 13.90 6.56 -5.82
C LEU A 9 15.25 6.84 -6.46
N GLN A 10 16.20 5.93 -6.28
CA GLN A 10 17.53 6.12 -6.82
C GLN A 10 17.52 6.09 -8.36
N TYR A 11 16.73 5.21 -8.92
CA TYR A 11 16.59 5.11 -10.37
C TYR A 11 16.11 6.44 -10.98
N PHE A 12 15.05 7.02 -10.41
CA PHE A 12 14.52 8.29 -10.92
C PHE A 12 15.49 9.43 -10.76
N ARG A 13 16.25 9.47 -9.67
CA ARG A 13 17.22 10.55 -9.47
C ARG A 13 18.28 10.61 -10.56
N GLY A 14 18.63 9.46 -11.14
CA GLY A 14 19.66 9.38 -12.17
C GLY A 14 19.17 9.72 -13.57
N LEU A 15 17.88 9.98 -13.76
CA LEU A 15 17.30 10.19 -15.08
C LEU A 15 17.19 11.67 -15.42
N SER A 16 17.29 11.98 -16.71
CA SER A 16 16.94 13.30 -17.22
C SER A 16 15.43 13.50 -17.11
N ARG A 17 14.97 14.74 -17.30
CA ARG A 17 13.54 15.05 -17.23
C ARG A 17 12.72 14.21 -18.22
N GLU A 18 13.22 14.13 -19.46
CA GLU A 18 12.52 13.34 -20.49
C GLU A 18 12.50 11.87 -20.15
N GLU A 19 13.62 11.34 -19.66
CA GLU A 19 13.71 9.96 -19.25
C GLU A 19 12.78 9.67 -18.09
N LYS A 20 12.62 10.61 -17.15
CA LYS A 20 11.69 10.48 -16.04
C LYS A 20 10.26 10.33 -16.54
N MET A 21 9.86 11.13 -17.50
CA MET A 21 8.52 11.05 -18.05
C MET A 21 8.26 9.70 -18.72
N GLN A 22 9.24 9.20 -19.47
CA GLN A 22 9.14 7.89 -20.09
C GLN A 22 9.05 6.78 -19.03
N ALA A 23 9.86 6.88 -17.98
CA ALA A 23 9.85 5.91 -16.90
C ALA A 23 8.51 5.89 -16.18
N LEU A 24 7.91 7.05 -15.95
CA LEU A 24 6.59 7.12 -15.32
C LEU A 24 5.54 6.37 -16.12
N VAL A 25 5.56 6.53 -17.45
CA VAL A 25 4.62 5.81 -18.30
C VAL A 25 4.83 4.31 -18.18
N GLN A 26 6.07 3.87 -18.16
CA GLN A 26 6.37 2.44 -18.03
C GLN A 26 5.91 1.90 -16.66
N TYR A 27 6.15 2.63 -15.58
CA TYR A 27 5.68 2.22 -14.26
C TYR A 27 4.16 2.18 -14.19
N SER A 28 3.48 3.15 -14.82
CA SER A 28 2.02 3.20 -14.79
C SER A 28 1.39 1.94 -15.41
N LYS A 29 2.08 1.33 -16.36
CA LYS A 29 1.59 0.11 -17.01
C LYS A 29 1.70 -1.12 -16.13
N LYS A 30 2.45 -1.04 -15.04
CA LYS A 30 2.61 -2.15 -14.10
C LYS A 30 1.49 -2.22 -13.07
N LEU A 31 0.63 -1.22 -13.03
CA LEU A 31 -0.48 -1.21 -12.10
C LEU A 31 -1.49 -2.27 -12.50
N GLU A 32 -1.82 -3.16 -11.56
CA GLU A 32 -2.73 -4.25 -11.84
C GLU A 32 -4.15 -3.76 -12.05
N ALA A 33 -4.89 -4.43 -12.92
CA ALA A 33 -6.31 -4.19 -13.06
C ALA A 33 -7.04 -4.61 -11.79
N VAL A 34 -8.07 -3.86 -11.42
CA VAL A 34 -8.88 -4.18 -10.25
C VAL A 34 -9.75 -5.39 -10.58
N PRO A 35 -9.70 -6.47 -9.76
CA PRO A 35 -10.58 -7.62 -9.98
C PRO A 35 -12.05 -7.23 -9.92
N GLU A 36 -12.86 -7.95 -10.70
CA GLU A 36 -14.28 -7.65 -10.81
C GLU A 36 -15.01 -7.69 -9.47
N ARG A 37 -14.58 -8.57 -8.56
CA ARG A 37 -15.20 -8.70 -7.23
C ARG A 37 -15.18 -7.39 -6.45
N PHE A 38 -14.21 -6.50 -6.69
CA PHE A 38 -14.14 -5.20 -6.04
C PHE A 38 -14.98 -4.15 -6.73
N ARG A 39 -15.27 -4.33 -8.02
CA ARG A 39 -16.02 -3.33 -8.79
C ARG A 39 -17.47 -3.22 -8.38
N ASN A 40 -17.99 -4.24 -7.70
CA ASN A 40 -19.37 -4.26 -7.20
C ASN A 40 -19.51 -3.61 -5.83
N LEU A 41 -18.41 -3.18 -5.22
CA LEU A 41 -18.44 -2.54 -3.92
C LEU A 41 -18.72 -1.05 -4.06
N ASP A 42 -19.23 -0.45 -2.99
CA ASP A 42 -19.51 0.97 -2.97
C ASP A 42 -18.19 1.74 -3.05
N ARG A 43 -18.02 2.48 -4.14
CA ARG A 43 -16.79 3.25 -4.37
C ARG A 43 -16.53 4.28 -3.29
N ALA A 44 -17.59 4.82 -2.67
CA ALA A 44 -17.42 5.83 -1.63
C ALA A 44 -16.55 5.33 -0.47
N ASP A 45 -16.59 4.03 -0.20
CA ASP A 45 -15.80 3.45 0.89
C ASP A 45 -14.31 3.31 0.55
N PHE A 46 -13.94 3.41 -0.72
CA PHE A 46 -12.58 3.13 -1.16
C PHE A 46 -11.93 4.31 -1.89
N ALA A 47 -12.67 5.37 -2.13
CA ALA A 47 -12.14 6.54 -2.82
C ALA A 47 -11.15 7.30 -1.94
N ILE A 48 -10.18 7.94 -2.59
CA ILE A 48 -9.22 8.82 -1.93
C ILE A 48 -9.66 10.26 -2.21
N PRO A 49 -10.40 10.88 -1.30
CA PRO A 49 -11.01 12.19 -1.59
C PRO A 49 -9.99 13.32 -1.68
N GLU A 50 -8.83 13.18 -1.08
CA GLU A 50 -7.80 14.20 -1.10
C GLU A 50 -7.11 14.33 -2.46
N CYS A 51 -7.30 13.37 -3.35
CA CYS A 51 -6.71 13.39 -4.67
C CYS A 51 -7.68 14.01 -5.67
N GLN A 52 -7.24 14.97 -6.47
CA GLN A 52 -8.07 15.58 -7.50
C GLN A 52 -8.40 14.59 -8.61
N THR A 53 -7.47 13.69 -8.90
CA THR A 53 -7.71 12.57 -9.80
C THR A 53 -8.49 11.52 -9.02
N GLN A 54 -9.49 10.93 -9.64
CA GLN A 54 -10.25 9.87 -9.00
C GLN A 54 -9.37 8.64 -8.81
N VAL A 55 -9.21 8.23 -7.57
CA VAL A 55 -8.45 7.04 -7.19
C VAL A 55 -9.28 6.27 -6.18
N ASP A 56 -9.45 4.98 -6.43
CA ASP A 56 -10.06 4.06 -5.47
C ASP A 56 -8.99 3.03 -5.08
N LEU A 57 -8.89 2.73 -3.79
CA LEU A 57 -7.89 1.80 -3.28
C LEU A 57 -8.59 0.67 -2.54
N TYR A 58 -8.36 -0.56 -2.97
CA TYR A 58 -9.02 -1.75 -2.43
C TYR A 58 -8.01 -2.65 -1.72
N PRO A 59 -8.19 -2.90 -0.42
CA PRO A 59 -7.32 -3.82 0.30
C PRO A 59 -7.82 -5.26 0.16
N ASP A 60 -6.90 -6.19 0.12
CA ASP A 60 -7.19 -7.62 0.14
C ASP A 60 -6.25 -8.27 1.15
N VAL A 61 -6.80 -8.67 2.30
CA VAL A 61 -6.02 -9.37 3.32
C VAL A 61 -6.02 -10.85 2.98
N ARG A 62 -4.84 -11.38 2.70
CA ARG A 62 -4.69 -12.77 2.29
C ARG A 62 -4.72 -13.70 3.49
N PRO A 63 -5.08 -14.99 3.27
CA PRO A 63 -5.12 -15.96 4.38
C PRO A 63 -3.81 -16.12 5.14
N ASP A 64 -2.68 -15.89 4.47
CA ASP A 64 -1.36 -15.99 5.12
C ASP A 64 -0.98 -14.73 5.89
N GLY A 65 -1.87 -13.74 5.97
CA GLY A 65 -1.62 -12.51 6.70
C GLY A 65 -0.95 -11.41 5.87
N THR A 66 -0.58 -11.69 4.64
CA THR A 66 -0.03 -10.66 3.77
C THR A 66 -1.14 -9.80 3.19
N LEU A 67 -0.76 -8.63 2.70
CA LEU A 67 -1.69 -7.69 2.08
C LEU A 67 -1.46 -7.63 0.58
N HIS A 68 -2.55 -7.39 -0.13
CA HIS A 68 -2.48 -7.07 -1.55
C HIS A 68 -3.47 -5.96 -1.84
N PHE A 69 -3.00 -4.87 -2.43
CA PHE A 69 -3.85 -3.73 -2.76
C PHE A 69 -4.05 -3.65 -4.26
N TYR A 70 -5.24 -3.24 -4.64
CA TYR A 70 -5.56 -2.91 -6.02
C TYR A 70 -5.99 -1.45 -6.07
N ALA A 71 -5.61 -0.73 -7.11
CA ALA A 71 -5.98 0.67 -7.26
C ALA A 71 -6.64 0.89 -8.60
N ALA A 72 -7.74 1.63 -8.60
CA ALA A 72 -8.41 2.05 -9.82
C ALA A 72 -8.07 3.51 -10.06
N VAL A 73 -7.42 3.79 -11.18
CA VAL A 73 -7.08 5.14 -11.63
C VAL A 73 -6.97 5.12 -13.14
N ASP A 74 -7.36 6.23 -13.77
CA ASP A 74 -7.18 6.35 -15.21
C ASP A 74 -5.72 6.67 -15.52
N ALA A 75 -4.95 5.62 -15.85
CA ALA A 75 -3.51 5.74 -16.07
C ALA A 75 -3.19 6.57 -17.32
N ARG A 76 -4.12 6.67 -18.27
CA ARG A 76 -3.90 7.50 -19.45
C ARG A 76 -3.94 8.98 -19.11
N ARG A 77 -4.90 9.37 -18.27
CA ARG A 77 -5.06 10.76 -17.85
C ARG A 77 -4.09 11.15 -16.75
N SER A 78 -3.72 10.19 -15.90
CA SER A 78 -2.91 10.46 -14.73
C SER A 78 -1.79 9.43 -14.60
N PRO A 79 -0.86 9.42 -15.57
CA PRO A 79 0.22 8.43 -15.54
C PRO A 79 1.14 8.59 -14.33
N THR A 80 1.30 9.79 -13.82
CA THR A 80 2.14 10.02 -12.65
C THR A 80 1.54 9.40 -11.38
N ILE A 81 0.23 9.55 -11.20
CA ILE A 81 -0.46 8.95 -10.06
C ILE A 81 -0.41 7.43 -10.18
N ALA A 82 -0.67 6.91 -11.38
CA ALA A 82 -0.62 5.47 -11.61
C ALA A 82 0.79 4.92 -11.37
N ALA A 83 1.82 5.66 -11.77
CA ALA A 83 3.20 5.23 -11.54
C ALA A 83 3.54 5.22 -10.06
N PHE A 84 3.13 6.26 -9.32
CA PHE A 84 3.33 6.30 -7.88
C PHE A 84 2.67 5.09 -7.21
N LEU A 85 1.42 4.82 -7.57
CA LEU A 85 0.70 3.67 -7.02
C LEU A 85 1.38 2.35 -7.40
N ALA A 86 1.85 2.23 -8.64
CA ALA A 86 2.53 1.01 -9.04
C ALA A 86 3.81 0.78 -8.21
N ILE A 87 4.54 1.84 -7.91
CA ILE A 87 5.75 1.74 -7.10
C ILE A 87 5.39 1.42 -5.65
N LEU A 88 4.42 2.15 -5.09
CA LEU A 88 3.99 1.94 -3.71
C LEU A 88 3.43 0.52 -3.52
N LEU A 89 2.49 0.13 -4.36
CA LEU A 89 1.84 -1.17 -4.23
C LEU A 89 2.80 -2.31 -4.56
N GLY A 90 3.71 -2.09 -5.50
CA GLY A 90 4.76 -3.07 -5.78
C GLY A 90 5.65 -3.36 -4.58
N ALA A 91 5.80 -2.38 -3.69
CA ALA A 91 6.61 -2.56 -2.49
C ALA A 91 5.87 -3.28 -1.36
N VAL A 92 4.55 -3.11 -1.28
CA VAL A 92 3.79 -3.62 -0.14
C VAL A 92 2.96 -4.86 -0.46
N ASN A 93 2.66 -5.11 -1.73
CA ASN A 93 1.84 -6.26 -2.09
C ASN A 93 2.57 -7.56 -1.82
N ASP A 94 1.80 -8.52 -1.30
CA ASP A 94 2.27 -9.85 -0.94
C ASP A 94 3.32 -9.82 0.17
N GLN A 95 3.27 -8.77 0.98
CA GLN A 95 4.17 -8.57 2.12
C GLN A 95 3.35 -8.47 3.41
N PRO A 96 3.99 -8.73 4.56
CA PRO A 96 3.32 -8.50 5.84
C PRO A 96 2.98 -7.04 6.04
N PRO A 97 1.98 -6.73 6.89
CA PRO A 97 1.63 -5.34 7.17
C PRO A 97 2.80 -4.47 7.63
N ALA A 98 3.78 -5.06 8.32
CA ALA A 98 4.94 -4.31 8.79
C ALA A 98 5.70 -3.63 7.66
N THR A 99 5.71 -4.22 6.46
CA THR A 99 6.39 -3.62 5.31
C THR A 99 5.79 -2.25 4.97
N ALA A 100 4.46 -2.17 4.89
CA ALA A 100 3.79 -0.90 4.62
C ALA A 100 4.02 0.09 5.75
N LEU A 101 3.95 -0.36 6.99
CA LEU A 101 4.16 0.51 8.15
C LEU A 101 5.57 1.05 8.21
N GLY A 102 6.53 0.37 7.60
CA GLY A 102 7.93 0.80 7.56
C GLY A 102 8.25 1.83 6.48
N ILE A 103 7.30 2.22 5.64
CA ILE A 103 7.54 3.23 4.63
C ILE A 103 7.59 4.61 5.31
N PRO A 104 8.62 5.43 5.02
CA PRO A 104 8.73 6.75 5.65
C PRO A 104 7.53 7.63 5.35
N GLY A 105 7.14 8.45 6.32
CA GLY A 105 6.00 9.35 6.14
C GLY A 105 6.22 10.39 5.05
N ASP A 106 7.48 10.71 4.72
CA ASP A 106 7.80 11.66 3.67
C ASP A 106 8.09 11.00 2.32
N PHE A 107 7.65 9.75 2.15
CA PHE A 107 7.89 9.01 0.92
C PHE A 107 7.36 9.75 -0.32
N ALA A 108 6.16 10.31 -0.22
CA ALA A 108 5.59 11.05 -1.35
C ALA A 108 6.48 12.24 -1.74
N ARG A 109 7.00 12.97 -0.75
CA ARG A 109 7.91 14.08 -1.03
C ARG A 109 9.19 13.60 -1.70
N GLN A 110 9.76 12.51 -1.22
CA GLN A 110 10.96 11.96 -1.83
C GLN A 110 10.70 11.54 -3.28
N MET A 111 9.55 10.94 -3.54
CA MET A 111 9.16 10.57 -4.90
C MET A 111 8.98 11.82 -5.76
N MET A 112 8.31 12.84 -5.24
CA MET A 112 8.10 14.09 -5.98
C MET A 112 9.41 14.75 -6.37
N ASP A 113 10.37 14.78 -5.44
CA ASP A 113 11.69 15.33 -5.73
C ASP A 113 12.39 14.51 -6.81
N SER A 114 12.25 13.20 -6.76
CA SER A 114 12.92 12.32 -7.71
C SER A 114 12.32 12.37 -9.11
N ILE A 115 10.99 12.56 -9.21
CA ILE A 115 10.30 12.52 -10.50
C ILE A 115 9.66 13.84 -10.91
N GLY A 116 9.78 14.88 -10.06
CA GLY A 116 9.36 16.22 -10.45
C GLY A 116 7.86 16.49 -10.38
N LEU A 117 7.16 15.95 -9.40
CA LEU A 117 5.70 16.00 -9.33
C LEU A 117 5.14 17.08 -8.41
N GLY A 118 5.67 18.24 -8.40
CA GLY A 118 5.43 19.30 -7.42
C GLY A 118 4.03 19.56 -6.86
N ALA A 119 2.95 19.28 -7.56
CA ALA A 119 1.63 19.75 -7.16
C ALA A 119 0.69 18.66 -6.60
N ARG A 120 1.20 17.47 -6.31
CA ARG A 120 0.32 16.34 -5.99
C ARG A 120 0.56 15.72 -4.62
N GLU A 121 1.29 16.42 -3.79
CA GLU A 121 1.74 15.86 -2.50
C GLU A 121 0.58 15.43 -1.62
N ALA A 122 -0.46 16.25 -1.50
CA ALA A 122 -1.58 15.94 -0.62
C ALA A 122 -2.26 14.63 -0.99
N GLY A 123 -2.50 14.43 -2.29
CA GLY A 123 -3.13 13.18 -2.76
C GLY A 123 -2.24 11.97 -2.57
N LEU A 124 -0.95 12.12 -2.85
CA LEU A 124 0.00 11.03 -2.68
C LEU A 124 0.17 10.65 -1.21
N ASN A 125 0.24 11.64 -0.33
CA ASN A 125 0.28 11.41 1.11
C ASN A 125 -0.97 10.68 1.60
N ALA A 126 -2.13 11.05 1.05
CA ALA A 126 -3.38 10.40 1.43
C ALA A 126 -3.40 8.93 1.01
N MET A 127 -2.85 8.61 -0.16
CA MET A 127 -2.73 7.23 -0.62
C MET A 127 -1.84 6.42 0.32
N LEU A 128 -0.68 6.95 0.67
CA LEU A 128 0.22 6.29 1.60
C LEU A 128 -0.43 6.10 2.97
N ALA A 129 -1.09 7.14 3.46
CA ALA A 129 -1.77 7.07 4.76
C ALA A 129 -2.87 6.00 4.74
N ARG A 130 -3.59 5.88 3.63
CA ARG A 130 -4.65 4.88 3.50
C ARG A 130 -4.07 3.47 3.51
N VAL A 131 -2.98 3.25 2.77
CA VAL A 131 -2.30 1.96 2.77
C VAL A 131 -1.84 1.60 4.18
N LYS A 132 -1.23 2.55 4.89
CA LYS A 132 -0.76 2.32 6.26
C LYS A 132 -1.91 2.05 7.21
N ARG A 133 -3.04 2.73 7.04
CA ARG A 133 -4.21 2.50 7.88
C ARG A 133 -4.73 1.08 7.71
N TYR A 134 -4.85 0.60 6.49
CA TYR A 134 -5.25 -0.78 6.23
C TYR A 134 -4.24 -1.77 6.80
N ALA A 135 -2.95 -1.46 6.68
CA ALA A 135 -1.91 -2.31 7.23
C ALA A 135 -2.00 -2.39 8.76
N ALA A 136 -2.24 -1.26 9.41
CA ALA A 136 -2.41 -1.24 10.87
C ALA A 136 -3.64 -2.02 11.31
N GLN A 137 -4.74 -1.89 10.57
CA GLN A 137 -5.96 -2.65 10.86
C GLN A 137 -5.73 -4.15 10.69
N ALA A 138 -5.03 -4.55 9.65
CA ALA A 138 -4.73 -5.96 9.40
C ALA A 138 -3.82 -6.51 10.50
N ALA A 139 -2.83 -5.75 10.93
CA ALA A 139 -1.93 -6.17 12.00
C ALA A 139 -2.69 -6.33 13.33
N ALA A 140 -3.61 -5.41 13.61
CA ALA A 140 -4.40 -5.47 14.84
C ALA A 140 -5.39 -6.62 14.83
N SER A 141 -5.84 -7.04 13.64
CA SER A 141 -6.81 -8.11 13.47
C SER A 141 -6.16 -9.47 13.24
N ALA A 142 -4.83 -9.53 13.23
CA ALA A 142 -4.14 -10.78 12.98
C ALA A 142 -4.51 -11.81 14.03
N PRO A 143 -4.65 -13.08 13.63
CA PRO A 143 -4.97 -14.12 14.58
C PRO A 143 -3.95 -14.17 15.70
N THR A 144 -4.45 -14.31 16.91
CA THR A 144 -3.56 -14.41 18.07
C THR A 144 -2.68 -15.63 18.01
N GLY A 145 -3.10 -16.61 17.25
CA GLY A 145 -2.23 -17.77 17.04
C GLY A 145 -0.93 -17.43 16.39
N SER A 146 -0.89 -16.34 15.64
CA SER A 146 0.35 -15.86 15.08
C SER A 146 1.20 -15.18 16.14
N ALA A 147 0.57 -14.75 17.19
CA ALA A 147 1.33 -14.25 18.29
C ALA A 147 2.00 -15.41 18.94
N PRO A 148 2.98 -15.22 19.39
CA PRO A 148 3.65 -16.31 19.95
C PRO A 148 2.92 -16.95 21.00
N THR A 149 2.61 -17.37 20.75
CA THR A 149 1.92 -17.72 21.42
C THR A 149 1.87 -18.02 22.45
N GLY A 150 2.04 -18.06 22.43
CA GLY A 150 1.99 -18.34 23.24
C GLY A 150 1.49 -18.25 24.23
N SER A 151 1.55 -18.00 24.35
CA SER A 151 1.21 -17.79 25.36
C SER A 151 0.27 -18.40 25.83
N ALA A 152 0.10 -18.99 25.56
CA ALA A 152 -0.86 -19.48 25.91
C ALA A 152 -1.21 -19.72 27.09
N PRO A 153 -1.39 -19.78 27.37
CA PRO A 153 -1.83 -19.97 28.23
C PRO A 153 -2.34 -20.59 28.92
N PRO A 154 -2.19 -20.68 29.17
CA PRO A 154 -2.59 -21.22 29.78
C PRO A 154 -3.53 -21.55 30.33
N GLY A 155 -3.67 -21.43 30.15
CA GLY A 155 -4.49 -21.56 30.70
C GLY A 155 -5.13 -22.20 31.03
N GLY A 156 -5.09 -22.40 30.88
CA GLY A 156 -5.84 -22.80 31.22
C GLY A 156 -6.20 -23.51 31.78
N ALA A 157 -5.96 -23.75 31.73
CA ALA A 157 -6.32 -24.36 32.20
C ALA A 157 -6.80 -24.49 33.11
N PRO A 158 -6.74 -24.20 33.31
CA PRO A 158 -7.11 -24.27 34.19
C PRO A 158 -8.04 -24.71 34.65
N GLY A 159 -8.18 -24.60 34.39
CA GLY A 159 -9.05 -24.75 34.84
C GLY A 159 -9.59 -25.73 34.99
N GLN A 160 -9.39 -25.90 34.72
CA GLN A 160 -9.85 -26.56 34.86
C GLN A 160 -10.05 -27.22 35.79
N ARG A 161 -9.68 -27.07 36.23
CA ARG A 161 -9.78 -27.51 37.07
C ARG A 161 -10.48 -27.68 37.81
N ALA A 162 -10.58 -27.50 37.63
CA ALA A 162 -11.27 -27.43 38.32
C ALA A 162 -12.07 -28.16 38.72
N HIS A 163 -12.25 -28.53 38.63
CA HIS A 163 -13.03 -28.98 39.03
C HIS A 163 -13.17 -29.85 39.53
N SER A 164 -12.89 -30.05 39.56
CA SER A 164 -13.09 -30.73 40.03
C SER A 164 -13.31 -30.92 40.80
#